data_1ad971583617ee4c6e8e204a008132dc
#
_entry.id   1ad971583617ee4c6e8e204a008132dc
#
_cell.length_a   1.000
_cell.length_b   1.000
_cell.length_c   1.000
_cell.angle_alpha   90.00
_cell.angle_beta   90.00
_cell.angle_gamma   90.00
#
_symmetry.space_group_name_H-M   'P 1'
#
loop_
_entity.id
_entity.type
_entity.pdbx_description
1 polymer ?
#
loop_
_entity_poly.entity_id
_entity_poly.type
_entity_poly.pdbx_seq_one_letter_code
_entity_poly.pdbx_strand_id
1 'polypeptide(L)'
;KEHRENERHFTLGETFRAWSVYLFILVFILVSGALCPPVNDFLKTHLVSKVPLPVIGSTFKFGWISNAGLMLFLGATIGGMIQGLSLRKLMTVLARTTINLQKTVVTIVSLIALASVMNYSGMIGAIAAGLVALTGSFYPFFAPLIGAIGTFVTGSDTSSNILFAKLQANVAGQLGMTGTSSFYGISGSESNWLVAANTTGATGGKMISPQSIAIATASC
;
A
#
# COMPACT_ATOMS: atom_id res chain seq x y z
N LYS A 1 -19.85 -6.82 43.43
CA LYS A 1 -21.09 -6.92 42.61
C LYS A 1 -20.64 -6.75 41.19
N GLU A 2 -20.46 -7.88 40.47
CA GLU A 2 -20.15 -7.94 39.07
C GLU A 2 -21.30 -7.33 38.26
N HIS A 3 -20.99 -6.28 37.48
CA HIS A 3 -21.84 -5.85 36.39
C HIS A 3 -21.80 -6.96 35.35
N ARG A 4 -22.77 -7.83 35.30
CA ARG A 4 -23.12 -8.61 34.14
C ARG A 4 -23.56 -7.59 33.08
N GLU A 5 -22.65 -7.20 32.20
CA GLU A 5 -23.00 -6.54 30.94
C GLU A 5 -23.99 -7.45 30.21
N ASN A 6 -25.14 -6.89 29.90
CA ASN A 6 -26.20 -7.54 29.16
C ASN A 6 -25.65 -7.85 27.75
N GLU A 7 -25.12 -9.05 27.54
CA GLU A 7 -24.61 -9.49 26.23
C GLU A 7 -25.78 -9.44 25.23
N ARG A 8 -25.83 -8.39 24.43
CA ARG A 8 -26.76 -8.30 23.30
C ARG A 8 -26.40 -9.39 22.29
N HIS A 9 -27.18 -10.42 22.22
CA HIS A 9 -27.10 -11.40 21.13
C HIS A 9 -27.54 -10.74 19.82
N PHE A 10 -26.56 -10.42 18.97
CA PHE A 10 -26.83 -9.90 17.64
C PHE A 10 -27.34 -11.01 16.75
N THR A 11 -28.39 -10.72 15.97
CA THR A 11 -28.87 -11.65 14.94
C THR A 11 -27.86 -11.71 13.79
N LEU A 12 -27.84 -12.84 13.04
CA LEU A 12 -26.96 -12.98 11.89
C LEU A 12 -27.16 -11.84 10.86
N GLY A 13 -28.40 -11.35 10.72
CA GLY A 13 -28.71 -10.24 9.82
C GLY A 13 -28.10 -8.90 10.30
N GLU A 14 -28.13 -8.62 11.60
CA GLU A 14 -27.49 -7.43 12.17
C GLU A 14 -25.98 -7.50 12.04
N THR A 15 -25.39 -8.65 12.28
CA THR A 15 -23.96 -8.87 12.09
C THR A 15 -23.57 -8.68 10.63
N PHE A 16 -24.29 -9.28 9.68
CA PHE A 16 -24.02 -9.07 8.24
C PHE A 16 -24.17 -7.61 7.85
N ARG A 17 -25.18 -6.91 8.34
CA ARG A 17 -25.38 -5.49 8.07
C ARG A 17 -24.24 -4.65 8.63
N ALA A 18 -23.76 -4.93 9.84
CA ALA A 18 -22.62 -4.23 10.44
C ALA A 18 -21.32 -4.45 9.65
N TRP A 19 -21.09 -5.67 9.15
CA TRP A 19 -19.89 -6.04 8.39
C TRP A 19 -19.97 -5.75 6.89
N SER A 20 -21.12 -5.30 6.38
CA SER A 20 -21.36 -5.15 4.94
C SER A 20 -20.29 -4.30 4.22
N VAL A 21 -19.83 -3.19 4.81
CA VAL A 21 -18.79 -2.34 4.21
C VAL A 21 -17.51 -3.14 3.96
N TYR A 22 -17.02 -3.85 4.98
CA TYR A 22 -15.78 -4.65 4.87
C TYR A 22 -15.94 -5.81 3.90
N LEU A 23 -17.09 -6.47 3.92
CA LEU A 23 -17.37 -7.60 3.05
C LEU A 23 -17.42 -7.17 1.57
N PHE A 24 -18.09 -6.07 1.24
CA PHE A 24 -18.12 -5.57 -0.13
C PHE A 24 -16.75 -5.08 -0.60
N ILE A 25 -15.99 -4.40 0.25
CA ILE A 25 -14.61 -4.01 -0.06
C ILE A 25 -13.76 -5.25 -0.36
N LEU A 26 -13.83 -6.26 0.49
CA LEU A 26 -13.10 -7.51 0.30
C LEU A 26 -13.48 -8.20 -1.01
N VAL A 27 -14.77 -8.35 -1.28
CA VAL A 27 -15.28 -8.98 -2.51
C VAL A 27 -14.81 -8.21 -3.75
N PHE A 28 -14.94 -6.88 -3.77
CA PHE A 28 -14.53 -6.07 -4.91
C PHE A 28 -13.00 -6.15 -5.16
N ILE A 29 -12.19 -6.13 -4.11
CA ILE A 29 -10.74 -6.28 -4.24
C ILE A 29 -10.37 -7.67 -4.76
N LEU A 30 -11.00 -8.74 -4.23
CA LEU A 30 -10.72 -10.11 -4.66
C LEU A 30 -11.17 -10.36 -6.10
N VAL A 31 -12.36 -9.87 -6.48
CA VAL A 31 -12.90 -10.05 -7.83
C VAL A 31 -12.15 -9.22 -8.87
N SER A 32 -11.73 -7.99 -8.53
CA SER A 32 -10.93 -7.14 -9.42
C SER A 32 -9.44 -7.52 -9.45
N GLY A 33 -8.99 -8.32 -8.50
CA GLY A 33 -7.61 -8.77 -8.36
C GLY A 33 -7.27 -10.00 -9.21
N ALA A 34 -6.16 -10.63 -8.87
CA ALA A 34 -5.64 -11.80 -9.58
C ALA A 34 -6.47 -13.07 -9.42
N LEU A 35 -7.43 -13.11 -8.47
CA LEU A 35 -8.29 -14.30 -8.25
C LEU A 35 -9.26 -14.55 -9.41
N CYS A 36 -9.69 -13.49 -10.12
CA CYS A 36 -10.58 -13.60 -11.27
C CYS A 36 -9.92 -13.03 -12.52
N PRO A 37 -9.03 -13.79 -13.20
CA PRO A 37 -8.28 -13.30 -14.37
C PRO A 37 -9.14 -12.65 -15.44
N PRO A 38 -10.30 -13.22 -15.86
CA PRO A 38 -11.12 -12.62 -16.91
C PRO A 38 -11.67 -11.25 -16.52
N VAL A 39 -12.02 -11.03 -15.26
CA VAL A 39 -12.49 -9.73 -14.76
C VAL A 39 -11.34 -8.75 -14.69
N ASN A 40 -10.19 -9.18 -14.18
CA ASN A 40 -8.98 -8.36 -14.10
C ASN A 40 -8.52 -7.88 -15.48
N ASP A 41 -8.49 -8.77 -16.49
CA ASP A 41 -8.09 -8.43 -17.84
C ASP A 41 -9.09 -7.48 -18.53
N PHE A 42 -10.39 -7.70 -18.31
CA PHE A 42 -11.43 -6.78 -18.76
C PHE A 42 -11.24 -5.38 -18.15
N LEU A 43 -11.01 -5.29 -16.84
CA LEU A 43 -10.82 -4.02 -16.14
C LEU A 43 -9.54 -3.29 -16.56
N LYS A 44 -8.47 -4.03 -16.90
CA LYS A 44 -7.19 -3.48 -17.36
C LYS A 44 -7.22 -3.02 -18.81
N THR A 45 -8.11 -3.56 -19.63
CA THR A 45 -8.20 -3.21 -21.05
C THR A 45 -9.22 -2.12 -21.32
N HIS A 46 -10.27 -2.02 -20.51
CA HIS A 46 -11.34 -1.04 -20.70
C HIS A 46 -11.14 0.20 -19.82
N LEU A 47 -11.50 1.36 -20.37
CA LEU A 47 -11.42 2.66 -19.69
C LEU A 47 -10.01 2.97 -19.15
N VAL A 48 -8.99 2.77 -19.96
CA VAL A 48 -7.61 3.16 -19.67
C VAL A 48 -7.25 4.43 -20.43
N SER A 49 -6.97 5.51 -19.70
CA SER A 49 -6.42 6.73 -20.27
C SER A 49 -4.90 6.64 -20.36
N LYS A 50 -4.35 6.87 -21.54
CA LYS A 50 -2.91 6.92 -21.79
C LYS A 50 -2.50 8.40 -21.87
N VAL A 51 -1.73 8.87 -20.90
CA VAL A 51 -1.21 10.24 -20.88
C VAL A 51 0.27 10.18 -21.25
N PRO A 52 0.66 10.70 -22.43
CA PRO A 52 2.07 10.78 -22.80
C PRO A 52 2.77 11.80 -21.89
N LEU A 53 3.93 11.43 -21.35
CA LEU A 53 4.80 12.27 -20.56
C LEU A 53 6.07 12.59 -21.39
N PRO A 54 6.04 13.67 -22.20
CA PRO A 54 7.10 13.94 -23.15
C PRO A 54 8.45 14.21 -22.48
N VAL A 55 8.47 14.74 -21.27
CA VAL A 55 9.68 15.04 -20.50
C VAL A 55 10.43 13.76 -20.08
N ILE A 56 9.72 12.66 -19.88
CA ILE A 56 10.28 11.41 -19.35
C ILE A 56 10.35 10.34 -20.45
N GLY A 57 9.81 10.60 -21.64
CA GLY A 57 9.74 9.64 -22.76
C GLY A 57 8.86 8.41 -22.44
N SER A 58 7.97 8.50 -21.46
CA SER A 58 7.12 7.39 -21.03
C SER A 58 5.64 7.74 -21.15
N THR A 59 4.78 6.70 -21.17
CA THR A 59 3.32 6.88 -21.20
C THR A 59 2.75 6.41 -19.88
N PHE A 60 2.09 7.30 -19.16
CA PHE A 60 1.36 6.97 -17.96
C PHE A 60 0.01 6.37 -18.33
N LYS A 61 -0.27 5.15 -17.85
CA LYS A 61 -1.55 4.46 -18.05
C LYS A 61 -2.38 4.59 -16.79
N PHE A 62 -3.48 5.31 -16.87
CA PHE A 62 -4.43 5.45 -15.78
C PHE A 62 -5.65 4.58 -16.03
N GLY A 63 -5.77 3.47 -15.30
CA GLY A 63 -6.95 2.60 -15.35
C GLY A 63 -8.04 3.13 -14.41
N TRP A 64 -9.09 3.70 -14.95
CA TRP A 64 -10.18 4.28 -14.15
C TRP A 64 -10.90 3.23 -13.31
N ILE A 65 -11.18 2.08 -13.90
CA ILE A 65 -11.95 1.00 -13.24
C ILE A 65 -11.04 0.03 -12.51
N SER A 66 -9.83 -0.21 -13.01
CA SER A 66 -8.86 -1.13 -12.39
C SER A 66 -8.17 -0.57 -11.16
N ASN A 67 -8.50 0.67 -10.76
CA ASN A 67 -7.90 1.31 -9.61
C ASN A 67 -8.54 0.78 -8.32
N ALA A 68 -7.71 0.30 -7.39
CA ALA A 68 -8.13 -0.17 -6.09
C ALA A 68 -8.94 0.89 -5.31
N GLY A 69 -8.63 2.17 -5.48
CA GLY A 69 -9.37 3.27 -4.85
C GLY A 69 -10.83 3.32 -5.28
N LEU A 70 -11.14 3.05 -6.54
CA LEU A 70 -12.53 2.98 -7.01
C LEU A 70 -13.27 1.77 -6.40
N MET A 71 -12.61 0.62 -6.29
CA MET A 71 -13.19 -0.57 -5.68
C MET A 71 -13.49 -0.35 -4.20
N LEU A 72 -12.59 0.30 -3.47
CA LEU A 72 -12.81 0.73 -2.09
C LEU A 72 -14.00 1.68 -1.97
N PHE A 73 -14.09 2.68 -2.86
CA PHE A 73 -15.18 3.64 -2.88
C PHE A 73 -16.54 2.97 -3.16
N LEU A 74 -16.60 2.09 -4.15
CA LEU A 74 -17.83 1.35 -4.47
C LEU A 74 -18.25 0.45 -3.31
N GLY A 75 -17.31 -0.32 -2.74
CA GLY A 75 -17.58 -1.21 -1.61
C GLY A 75 -18.07 -0.45 -0.38
N ALA A 76 -17.43 0.66 -0.05
CA ALA A 76 -17.84 1.53 1.05
C ALA A 76 -19.22 2.17 0.82
N THR A 77 -19.50 2.59 -0.42
CA THR A 77 -20.78 3.21 -0.78
C THR A 77 -21.93 2.20 -0.68
N ILE A 78 -21.78 1.04 -1.30
CA ILE A 78 -22.81 -0.01 -1.29
C ILE A 78 -23.02 -0.54 0.13
N GLY A 79 -21.94 -0.86 0.83
CA GLY A 79 -22.02 -1.33 2.21
C GLY A 79 -22.64 -0.29 3.17
N GLY A 80 -22.27 0.98 3.00
CA GLY A 80 -22.87 2.08 3.76
C GLY A 80 -24.37 2.27 3.50
N MET A 81 -24.82 2.09 2.27
CA MET A 81 -26.25 2.12 1.94
C MET A 81 -27.01 0.95 2.59
N ILE A 82 -26.43 -0.25 2.63
CA ILE A 82 -27.00 -1.41 3.31
C ILE A 82 -27.10 -1.17 4.83
N GLN A 83 -26.13 -0.43 5.39
CA GLN A 83 -26.18 0.00 6.80
C GLN A 83 -27.26 1.06 7.07
N GLY A 84 -27.92 1.58 6.03
CA GLY A 84 -29.00 2.56 6.13
C GLY A 84 -28.56 4.00 6.02
N LEU A 85 -27.33 4.25 5.54
CA LEU A 85 -26.87 5.61 5.26
C LEU A 85 -27.46 6.09 3.92
N SER A 86 -27.97 7.31 3.88
CA SER A 86 -28.40 7.92 2.63
C SER A 86 -27.19 8.33 1.78
N LEU A 87 -27.33 8.26 0.46
CA LEU A 87 -26.27 8.65 -0.48
C LEU A 87 -25.78 10.09 -0.21
N ARG A 88 -26.68 11.01 0.17
CA ARG A 88 -26.32 12.38 0.55
C ARG A 88 -25.37 12.43 1.75
N LYS A 89 -25.60 11.61 2.78
CA LYS A 89 -24.70 11.50 3.93
C LYS A 89 -23.34 10.93 3.53
N LEU A 90 -23.33 9.89 2.70
CA LEU A 90 -22.10 9.30 2.18
C LEU A 90 -21.26 10.31 1.39
N MET A 91 -21.88 11.11 0.51
CA MET A 91 -21.19 12.17 -0.22
C MET A 91 -20.65 13.28 0.72
N THR A 92 -21.40 13.62 1.75
CA THR A 92 -20.93 14.61 2.75
C THR A 92 -19.71 14.07 3.52
N VAL A 93 -19.72 12.80 3.91
CA VAL A 93 -18.58 12.15 4.57
C VAL A 93 -17.39 12.13 3.62
N LEU A 94 -17.58 11.75 2.36
CA LEU A 94 -16.53 11.74 1.35
C LEU A 94 -15.89 13.14 1.19
N ALA A 95 -16.71 14.19 1.04
CA ALA A 95 -16.20 15.55 0.92
C ALA A 95 -15.39 15.99 2.14
N ARG A 96 -15.88 15.72 3.36
CA ARG A 96 -15.15 16.02 4.59
C ARG A 96 -13.84 15.24 4.68
N THR A 97 -13.87 13.95 4.34
CA THR A 97 -12.67 13.11 4.36
C THR A 97 -11.64 13.61 3.36
N THR A 98 -12.05 13.99 2.14
CA THR A 98 -11.16 14.55 1.12
C THR A 98 -10.48 15.84 1.62
N ILE A 99 -11.22 16.72 2.28
CA ILE A 99 -10.66 17.93 2.88
C ILE A 99 -9.65 17.59 3.99
N ASN A 100 -9.99 16.64 4.86
CA ASN A 100 -9.10 16.24 5.96
C ASN A 100 -7.83 15.54 5.47
N LEU A 101 -7.88 14.86 4.33
CA LEU A 101 -6.75 14.15 3.74
C LEU A 101 -5.76 15.04 2.98
N GLN A 102 -6.00 16.35 2.84
CA GLN A 102 -5.11 17.25 2.08
C GLN A 102 -3.65 17.17 2.55
N LYS A 103 -3.41 17.16 3.85
CA LYS A 103 -2.05 17.03 4.40
C LYS A 103 -1.39 15.72 4.00
N THR A 104 -2.13 14.63 4.04
CA THR A 104 -1.66 13.30 3.63
C THR A 104 -1.35 13.27 2.13
N VAL A 105 -2.19 13.87 1.30
CA VAL A 105 -1.95 13.98 -0.14
C VAL A 105 -0.66 14.76 -0.42
N VAL A 106 -0.46 15.91 0.21
CA VAL A 106 0.78 16.69 0.07
C VAL A 106 2.00 15.86 0.47
N THR A 107 1.92 15.16 1.59
CA THR A 107 3.02 14.30 2.06
C THR A 107 3.34 13.21 1.04
N ILE A 108 2.33 12.48 0.54
CA ILE A 108 2.55 11.40 -0.43
C ILE A 108 3.12 11.94 -1.75
N VAL A 109 2.58 13.04 -2.27
CA VAL A 109 3.10 13.68 -3.49
C VAL A 109 4.54 14.11 -3.31
N SER A 110 4.89 14.72 -2.18
CA SER A 110 6.27 15.13 -1.87
C SER A 110 7.22 13.94 -1.78
N LEU A 111 6.80 12.83 -1.18
CA LEU A 111 7.60 11.61 -1.12
C LEU A 111 7.82 10.98 -2.50
N ILE A 112 6.79 10.94 -3.34
CA ILE A 112 6.91 10.43 -4.72
C ILE A 112 7.85 11.34 -5.54
N ALA A 113 7.72 12.65 -5.38
CA ALA A 113 8.60 13.62 -6.04
C ALA A 113 10.06 13.43 -5.59
N LEU A 114 10.32 13.32 -4.30
CA LEU A 114 11.66 13.04 -3.75
C LEU A 114 12.23 11.73 -4.30
N ALA A 115 11.48 10.64 -4.22
CA ALA A 115 11.91 9.34 -4.75
C ALA A 115 12.20 9.41 -6.27
N SER A 116 11.41 10.18 -7.02
CA SER A 116 11.61 10.38 -8.46
C SER A 116 12.89 11.17 -8.73
N VAL A 117 13.11 12.27 -8.02
CA VAL A 117 14.35 13.07 -8.13
C VAL A 117 15.58 12.22 -7.81
N MET A 118 15.56 11.45 -6.73
CA MET A 118 16.65 10.54 -6.37
C MET A 118 16.91 9.49 -7.45
N ASN A 119 15.86 8.99 -8.10
CA ASN A 119 16.00 8.01 -9.16
C ASN A 119 16.59 8.61 -10.44
N TYR A 120 16.08 9.77 -10.89
CA TYR A 120 16.54 10.42 -12.13
C TYR A 120 17.92 11.07 -11.99
N SER A 121 18.30 11.50 -10.80
CA SER A 121 19.65 12.03 -10.52
C SER A 121 20.72 10.94 -10.41
N GLY A 122 20.36 9.65 -10.46
CA GLY A 122 21.30 8.55 -10.23
C GLY A 122 21.69 8.34 -8.76
N MET A 123 21.14 9.12 -7.83
CA MET A 123 21.45 9.04 -6.40
C MET A 123 21.13 7.67 -5.84
N ILE A 124 19.98 7.07 -6.24
CA ILE A 124 19.61 5.71 -5.79
C ILE A 124 20.67 4.68 -6.22
N GLY A 125 21.18 4.79 -7.46
CA GLY A 125 22.24 3.92 -7.96
C GLY A 125 23.54 4.06 -7.17
N ALA A 126 23.94 5.29 -6.83
CA ALA A 126 25.13 5.56 -6.03
C ALA A 126 25.00 5.02 -4.60
N ILE A 127 23.84 5.22 -3.95
CA ILE A 127 23.57 4.67 -2.62
C ILE A 127 23.58 3.14 -2.66
N ALA A 128 22.95 2.54 -3.68
CA ALA A 128 22.95 1.09 -3.86
C ALA A 128 24.38 0.54 -4.00
N ALA A 129 25.22 1.17 -4.83
CA ALA A 129 26.63 0.78 -5.00
C ALA A 129 27.41 0.86 -3.68
N GLY A 130 27.22 1.92 -2.92
CA GLY A 130 27.82 2.07 -1.60
C GLY A 130 27.39 0.97 -0.61
N LEU A 131 26.09 0.66 -0.58
CA LEU A 131 25.57 -0.40 0.28
C LEU A 131 26.09 -1.78 -0.13
N VAL A 132 26.14 -2.08 -1.43
CA VAL A 132 26.70 -3.35 -1.93
C VAL A 132 28.21 -3.44 -1.63
N ALA A 133 28.94 -2.34 -1.78
CA ALA A 133 30.38 -2.33 -1.44
C ALA A 133 30.64 -2.60 0.06
N LEU A 134 29.74 -2.16 0.94
CA LEU A 134 29.87 -2.37 2.39
C LEU A 134 29.39 -3.74 2.84
N THR A 135 28.32 -4.26 2.27
CA THR A 135 27.65 -5.46 2.76
C THR A 135 27.84 -6.69 1.87
N GLY A 136 28.18 -6.50 0.59
CA GLY A 136 28.32 -7.58 -0.37
C GLY A 136 27.06 -8.46 -0.44
N SER A 137 27.27 -9.75 -0.52
CA SER A 137 26.21 -10.77 -0.58
C SER A 137 25.34 -10.85 0.69
N PHE A 138 25.74 -10.22 1.79
CA PHE A 138 24.94 -10.16 3.03
C PHE A 138 23.85 -9.08 3.00
N TYR A 139 23.80 -8.25 1.96
CA TYR A 139 22.80 -7.18 1.85
C TYR A 139 21.34 -7.64 2.08
N PRO A 140 20.87 -8.79 1.60
CA PRO A 140 19.50 -9.24 1.83
C PRO A 140 19.09 -9.29 3.31
N PHE A 141 20.06 -9.53 4.20
CA PHE A 141 19.81 -9.48 5.65
C PHE A 141 19.55 -8.05 6.15
N PHE A 142 20.13 -7.04 5.51
CA PHE A 142 19.94 -5.63 5.87
C PHE A 142 18.71 -4.99 5.24
N ALA A 143 18.14 -5.57 4.18
CA ALA A 143 16.97 -5.03 3.50
C ALA A 143 15.75 -4.82 4.44
N PRO A 144 15.40 -5.76 5.34
CA PRO A 144 14.34 -5.54 6.33
C PRO A 144 14.67 -4.41 7.31
N LEU A 145 15.94 -4.28 7.71
CA LEU A 145 16.38 -3.24 8.63
C LEU A 145 16.23 -1.84 8.02
N ILE A 146 16.56 -1.69 6.73
CA ILE A 146 16.37 -0.43 5.99
C ILE A 146 14.88 -0.08 5.94
N GLY A 147 14.02 -1.06 5.66
CA GLY A 147 12.57 -0.89 5.70
C GLY A 147 12.07 -0.45 7.08
N ALA A 148 12.58 -1.09 8.13
CA ALA A 148 12.24 -0.78 9.53
C ALA A 148 12.64 0.64 9.90
N ILE A 149 13.87 1.07 9.57
CA ILE A 149 14.35 2.43 9.82
C ILE A 149 13.49 3.44 9.03
N GLY A 150 13.19 3.15 7.76
CA GLY A 150 12.36 4.00 6.94
C GLY A 150 10.98 4.24 7.56
N THR A 151 10.34 3.19 8.04
CA THR A 151 9.03 3.31 8.68
C THR A 151 9.10 3.91 10.08
N PHE A 152 10.15 3.63 10.84
CA PHE A 152 10.39 4.28 12.12
C PHE A 152 10.42 5.80 11.98
N VAL A 153 11.15 6.31 10.98
CA VAL A 153 11.29 7.75 10.73
C VAL A 153 10.01 8.36 10.15
N THR A 154 9.39 7.69 9.17
CA THR A 154 8.22 8.23 8.46
C THR A 154 6.90 7.95 9.16
N GLY A 155 6.86 6.98 10.05
CA GLY A 155 5.64 6.47 10.69
C GLY A 155 4.70 5.72 9.74
N SER A 156 5.10 5.48 8.50
CA SER A 156 4.26 4.90 7.46
C SER A 156 5.00 3.87 6.62
N ASP A 157 4.50 2.66 6.62
CA ASP A 157 4.99 1.55 5.80
C ASP A 157 4.94 1.89 4.30
N THR A 158 3.82 2.44 3.84
CA THR A 158 3.67 2.91 2.45
C THR A 158 4.73 3.94 2.07
N SER A 159 5.00 4.91 2.96
CA SER A 159 6.02 5.95 2.72
C SER A 159 7.42 5.36 2.65
N SER A 160 7.75 4.41 3.53
CA SER A 160 9.02 3.69 3.51
C SER A 160 9.20 2.94 2.18
N ASN A 161 8.16 2.24 1.72
CA ASN A 161 8.22 1.52 0.45
C ASN A 161 8.34 2.44 -0.76
N ILE A 162 7.66 3.58 -0.77
CA ILE A 162 7.81 4.58 -1.85
C ILE A 162 9.27 5.04 -1.97
N LEU A 163 9.93 5.26 -0.83
CA LEU A 163 11.32 5.74 -0.82
C LEU A 163 12.32 4.63 -1.18
N PHE A 164 12.16 3.44 -0.62
CA PHE A 164 13.22 2.44 -0.63
C PHE A 164 13.00 1.26 -1.58
N ALA A 165 11.80 1.03 -2.12
CA ALA A 165 11.59 -0.09 -3.04
C ALA A 165 12.49 -0.02 -4.29
N LYS A 166 12.70 1.18 -4.86
CA LYS A 166 13.62 1.36 -5.99
C LYS A 166 15.09 1.15 -5.59
N LEU A 167 15.46 1.52 -4.38
CA LEU A 167 16.80 1.25 -3.84
C LEU A 167 17.02 -0.25 -3.77
N GLN A 168 16.07 -1.00 -3.19
CA GLN A 168 16.14 -2.46 -3.10
C GLN A 168 16.26 -3.11 -4.48
N ALA A 169 15.47 -2.66 -5.45
CA ALA A 169 15.54 -3.17 -6.82
C ALA A 169 16.89 -2.88 -7.50
N ASN A 170 17.47 -1.70 -7.27
CA ASN A 170 18.82 -1.37 -7.78
C ASN A 170 19.90 -2.23 -7.14
N VAL A 171 19.85 -2.42 -5.84
CA VAL A 171 20.80 -3.30 -5.13
C VAL A 171 20.69 -4.74 -5.64
N ALA A 172 19.48 -5.26 -5.82
CA ALA A 172 19.27 -6.57 -6.40
C ALA A 172 19.93 -6.70 -7.78
N GLY A 173 19.79 -5.69 -8.63
CA GLY A 173 20.46 -5.64 -9.93
C GLY A 173 21.98 -5.67 -9.84
N GLN A 174 22.57 -4.90 -8.90
CA GLN A 174 24.03 -4.85 -8.70
C GLN A 174 24.60 -6.13 -8.08
N LEU A 175 23.81 -6.84 -7.26
CA LEU A 175 24.17 -8.16 -6.73
C LEU A 175 23.95 -9.30 -7.73
N GLY A 176 23.47 -9.02 -8.95
CA GLY A 176 23.14 -10.04 -9.94
C GLY A 176 21.91 -10.88 -9.60
N MET A 177 21.04 -10.41 -8.72
CA MET A 177 19.79 -11.06 -8.32
C MET A 177 18.70 -10.85 -9.39
N THR A 178 18.94 -11.41 -10.57
CA THR A 178 18.04 -11.28 -11.74
C THR A 178 17.22 -12.55 -12.01
N GLY A 179 17.47 -13.59 -11.22
CA GLY A 179 16.78 -14.87 -11.32
C GLY A 179 15.35 -14.84 -10.79
N THR A 180 14.71 -15.99 -10.94
CA THR A 180 13.41 -16.26 -10.32
C THR A 180 13.62 -17.29 -9.23
N SER A 181 13.24 -16.98 -8.01
CA SER A 181 13.25 -17.92 -6.90
C SER A 181 11.84 -18.26 -6.46
N SER A 182 11.66 -19.47 -5.94
CA SER A 182 10.38 -19.96 -5.44
C SER A 182 10.52 -20.33 -3.97
N PHE A 183 9.57 -19.85 -3.16
CA PHE A 183 9.49 -20.12 -1.75
C PHE A 183 8.06 -20.52 -1.37
N TYR A 184 7.85 -21.68 -0.80
CA TYR A 184 6.53 -22.22 -0.47
C TYR A 184 5.53 -22.19 -1.62
N GLY A 185 5.96 -22.50 -2.86
CA GLY A 185 5.10 -22.50 -4.04
C GLY A 185 4.81 -21.11 -4.63
N ILE A 186 5.32 -20.05 -4.02
CA ILE A 186 5.22 -18.67 -4.54
C ILE A 186 6.49 -18.36 -5.32
N SER A 187 6.36 -18.21 -6.63
CA SER A 187 7.48 -17.82 -7.50
C SER A 187 7.51 -16.32 -7.70
N GLY A 188 8.70 -15.74 -7.62
CA GLY A 188 8.91 -14.31 -7.81
C GLY A 188 10.33 -14.00 -8.27
N SER A 189 10.54 -12.84 -8.90
CA SER A 189 11.90 -12.39 -9.18
C SER A 189 12.63 -12.12 -7.86
N GLU A 190 13.92 -12.40 -7.84
CA GLU A 190 14.77 -12.17 -6.65
C GLU A 190 14.75 -10.70 -6.22
N SER A 191 14.67 -9.79 -7.19
CA SER A 191 14.47 -8.36 -6.92
C SER A 191 13.17 -8.08 -6.15
N ASN A 192 12.07 -8.76 -6.51
CA ASN A 192 10.79 -8.60 -5.79
C ASN A 192 10.88 -9.16 -4.36
N TRP A 193 11.62 -10.24 -4.14
CA TRP A 193 11.87 -10.79 -2.79
C TRP A 193 12.62 -9.80 -1.92
N LEU A 194 13.60 -9.07 -2.48
CA LEU A 194 14.33 -8.05 -1.73
C LEU A 194 13.44 -6.86 -1.36
N VAL A 195 12.58 -6.43 -2.28
CA VAL A 195 11.56 -5.40 -2.01
C VAL A 195 10.56 -5.88 -0.96
N ALA A 196 10.12 -7.14 -1.03
CA ALA A 196 9.23 -7.73 -0.03
C ALA A 196 9.88 -7.81 1.35
N ALA A 197 11.17 -8.13 1.43
CA ALA A 197 11.94 -8.11 2.68
C ALA A 197 11.96 -6.71 3.31
N ASN A 198 12.17 -5.65 2.50
CA ASN A 198 12.04 -4.26 2.95
C ASN A 198 10.64 -3.98 3.53
N THR A 199 9.58 -4.41 2.84
CA THR A 199 8.20 -4.22 3.29
C THR A 199 7.91 -4.93 4.61
N THR A 200 8.41 -6.16 4.77
CA THR A 200 8.27 -6.93 6.01
C THR A 200 8.97 -6.22 7.18
N GLY A 201 10.19 -5.74 6.95
CA GLY A 201 10.93 -4.95 7.94
C GLY A 201 10.22 -3.63 8.28
N ALA A 202 9.66 -2.96 7.27
CA ALA A 202 8.88 -1.74 7.44
C ALA A 202 7.69 -1.95 8.39
N THR A 203 6.98 -3.06 8.27
CA THR A 203 5.88 -3.43 9.16
C THR A 203 6.35 -3.57 10.62
N GLY A 204 7.51 -4.20 10.85
CA GLY A 204 8.12 -4.28 12.17
C GLY A 204 8.52 -2.91 12.73
N GLY A 205 9.15 -2.07 11.91
CA GLY A 205 9.55 -0.71 12.28
C GLY A 205 8.36 0.20 12.64
N LYS A 206 7.20 -0.02 12.02
CA LYS A 206 5.98 0.72 12.31
C LYS A 206 5.50 0.52 13.74
N MET A 207 5.65 -0.67 14.30
CA MET A 207 5.19 -0.98 15.67
C MET A 207 5.89 -0.11 16.72
N ILE A 208 7.14 0.25 16.48
CA ILE A 208 7.97 1.05 17.39
C ILE A 208 8.10 2.52 16.94
N SER A 209 7.42 2.92 15.86
CA SER A 209 7.51 4.29 15.38
C SER A 209 6.89 5.29 16.36
N PRO A 210 7.46 6.50 16.52
CA PRO A 210 6.92 7.54 17.39
C PRO A 210 5.44 7.84 17.10
N GLN A 211 5.04 7.79 15.84
CA GLN A 211 3.65 8.01 15.43
C GLN A 211 2.71 6.91 15.98
N SER A 212 3.10 5.64 15.89
CA SER A 212 2.30 4.53 16.38
C SER A 212 2.20 4.54 17.91
N ILE A 213 3.30 4.87 18.58
CA ILE A 213 3.33 5.02 20.04
C ILE A 213 2.41 6.18 20.48
N ALA A 214 2.47 7.33 19.79
CA ALA A 214 1.60 8.46 20.08
C ALA A 214 0.11 8.14 19.92
N ILE A 215 -0.25 7.38 18.87
CA ILE A 215 -1.64 6.93 18.65
C ILE A 215 -2.06 5.95 19.76
N ALA A 216 -1.23 4.98 20.09
CA ALA A 216 -1.51 4.00 21.13
C ALA A 216 -1.71 4.67 22.49
N THR A 217 -0.85 5.61 22.88
CA THR A 217 -0.96 6.34 24.17
C THR A 217 -2.14 7.31 24.20
N ALA A 218 -2.60 7.81 23.06
CA ALA A 218 -3.79 8.65 22.98
C ALA A 218 -5.11 7.87 23.07
N SER A 219 -5.07 6.55 22.87
CA SER A 219 -6.24 5.67 22.89
C SER A 219 -6.39 4.86 24.19
N CYS A 220 -5.42 4.95 25.10
CA CYS A 220 -5.47 4.39 26.47
C CYS A 220 -5.85 5.47 27.50
#